data_58246593c83b059cb55aed3181af272c
#
_entry.id   58246593c83b059cb55aed3181af272c
#
_cell.length_a   1.000
_cell.length_b   1.000
_cell.length_c   1.000
_cell.angle_alpha   90.00
_cell.angle_beta   90.00
_cell.angle_gamma   90.00
#
_symmetry.space_group_name_H-M   'P 1'
#
loop_
_entity.id
_entity.type
_entity.pdbx_description
1 polymer ?
#
loop_
_entity_poly.entity_id
_entity_poly.type
_entity_poly.pdbx_seq_one_letter_code
_entity_poly.pdbx_strand_id
1 'polypeptide(L)'
;MIVVRTATPQDAEALVAIYQPYVLETAITFEYHVPTIAEFSRRISQTLARYPFLVAERAGEIVGYAYAGTYKGRSAYDWSCEVTVYVKQGIQVKGIGSRLYQELERCLAKQQVVNLTACITEGNQGSVVFHEKFGYQQVACFPKIGYKFGKWHDVLWLQKALQIPTNPPKAFRPYPASYHESVKM
;
A
#
# COMPACT_ATOMS: atom_id res chain seq x y z
N MET A 1 3.36 -1.17 -22.28
CA MET A 1 4.35 -1.30 -21.18
C MET A 1 3.71 -0.69 -19.92
N ILE A 2 3.96 -1.22 -18.72
CA ILE A 2 3.55 -0.61 -17.45
C ILE A 2 4.77 0.13 -16.89
N VAL A 3 4.62 1.41 -16.59
CA VAL A 3 5.64 2.24 -15.94
C VAL A 3 5.19 2.51 -14.51
N VAL A 4 6.10 2.37 -13.54
CA VAL A 4 5.84 2.70 -12.13
C VAL A 4 6.65 3.95 -11.78
N ARG A 5 5.99 4.93 -11.18
CA ARG A 5 6.61 6.18 -10.70
C ARG A 5 6.06 6.61 -9.34
N THR A 6 6.74 7.52 -8.70
CA THR A 6 6.22 8.22 -7.52
C THR A 6 4.97 9.00 -7.89
N ALA A 7 3.95 8.91 -7.03
CA ALA A 7 2.74 9.72 -7.14
C ALA A 7 3.02 11.19 -6.85
N THR A 8 2.18 12.04 -7.40
CA THR A 8 2.16 13.48 -7.08
C THR A 8 0.76 13.87 -6.59
N PRO A 9 0.58 14.98 -5.87
CA PRO A 9 -0.74 15.46 -5.46
C PRO A 9 -1.72 15.65 -6.63
N GLN A 10 -1.22 15.91 -7.85
CA GLN A 10 -1.99 16.09 -9.07
C GLN A 10 -2.63 14.77 -9.56
N ASP A 11 -2.11 13.63 -9.15
CA ASP A 11 -2.68 12.32 -9.51
C ASP A 11 -3.97 11.99 -8.73
N ALA A 12 -4.33 12.80 -7.73
CA ALA A 12 -5.42 12.52 -6.79
C ALA A 12 -6.75 12.21 -7.47
N GLU A 13 -7.11 12.90 -8.56
CA GLU A 13 -8.35 12.67 -9.30
C GLU A 13 -8.41 11.24 -9.87
N ALA A 14 -7.35 10.81 -10.53
CA ALA A 14 -7.26 9.45 -11.09
C ALA A 14 -7.26 8.38 -9.99
N LEU A 15 -6.61 8.65 -8.85
CA LEU A 15 -6.56 7.71 -7.72
C LEU A 15 -7.91 7.60 -7.01
N VAL A 16 -8.64 8.70 -6.85
CA VAL A 16 -10.02 8.68 -6.33
C VAL A 16 -10.91 7.87 -7.27
N ALA A 17 -10.80 8.05 -8.58
CA ALA A 17 -11.58 7.28 -9.56
C ALA A 17 -11.31 5.76 -9.47
N ILE A 18 -10.05 5.36 -9.20
CA ILE A 18 -9.70 3.95 -8.97
C ILE A 18 -10.28 3.46 -7.63
N TYR A 19 -10.24 4.28 -6.58
CA TYR A 19 -10.63 3.91 -5.22
C TYR A 19 -12.15 3.86 -5.02
N GLN A 20 -12.90 4.72 -5.71
CA GLN A 20 -14.35 4.89 -5.55
C GLN A 20 -15.14 3.58 -5.59
N PRO A 21 -14.98 2.67 -6.57
CA PRO A 21 -15.75 1.42 -6.59
C PRO A 21 -15.40 0.52 -5.40
N TYR A 22 -14.18 0.55 -4.88
CA TYR A 22 -13.82 -0.20 -3.67
C TYR A 22 -14.56 0.32 -2.44
N VAL A 23 -14.76 1.64 -2.33
CA VAL A 23 -15.50 2.26 -1.24
C VAL A 23 -17.00 1.95 -1.35
N LEU A 24 -17.58 2.12 -2.54
CA LEU A 24 -19.04 2.07 -2.72
C LEU A 24 -19.60 0.64 -2.87
N GLU A 25 -18.80 -0.29 -3.38
CA GLU A 25 -19.30 -1.60 -3.80
C GLU A 25 -18.68 -2.78 -3.04
N THR A 26 -17.64 -2.54 -2.23
CA THR A 26 -16.90 -3.62 -1.58
C THR A 26 -16.62 -3.35 -0.10
N ALA A 27 -16.34 -4.41 0.66
CA ALA A 27 -15.78 -4.33 2.01
C ALA A 27 -14.25 -4.42 2.02
N ILE A 28 -13.58 -4.31 0.88
CA ILE A 28 -12.10 -4.32 0.78
C ILE A 28 -11.51 -3.12 1.51
N THR A 29 -12.21 -2.01 1.55
CA THR A 29 -11.94 -0.87 2.43
C THR A 29 -13.15 -0.63 3.33
N PHE A 30 -12.89 -0.17 4.56
CA PHE A 30 -13.95 0.18 5.51
C PHE A 30 -14.31 1.66 5.50
N GLU A 31 -13.81 2.44 4.53
CA GLU A 31 -14.35 3.78 4.29
C GLU A 31 -15.80 3.70 3.79
N TYR A 32 -16.67 4.56 4.34
CA TYR A 32 -18.08 4.66 3.96
C TYR A 32 -18.31 5.71 2.86
N HIS A 33 -17.45 6.71 2.81
CA HIS A 33 -17.53 7.82 1.87
C HIS A 33 -16.29 7.88 1.00
N VAL A 34 -16.50 8.18 -0.27
CA VAL A 34 -15.40 8.43 -1.20
C VAL A 34 -14.70 9.72 -0.79
N PRO A 35 -13.38 9.72 -0.56
CA PRO A 35 -12.66 10.93 -0.22
C PRO A 35 -12.72 11.95 -1.37
N THR A 36 -12.73 13.23 -1.05
CA THR A 36 -12.61 14.29 -2.05
C THR A 36 -11.22 14.27 -2.68
N ILE A 37 -11.10 14.83 -3.90
CA ILE A 37 -9.81 14.98 -4.59
C ILE A 37 -8.82 15.76 -3.69
N ALA A 38 -9.26 16.84 -3.04
CA ALA A 38 -8.43 17.63 -2.12
C ALA A 38 -7.94 16.82 -0.92
N GLU A 39 -8.79 15.97 -0.35
CA GLU A 39 -8.42 15.09 0.75
C GLU A 39 -7.41 14.02 0.27
N PHE A 40 -7.63 13.40 -0.88
CA PHE A 40 -6.73 12.39 -1.41
C PHE A 40 -5.37 12.99 -1.80
N SER A 41 -5.34 14.19 -2.38
CA SER A 41 -4.13 14.98 -2.64
C SER A 41 -3.31 15.21 -1.36
N ARG A 42 -3.99 15.55 -0.26
CA ARG A 42 -3.35 15.69 1.06
C ARG A 42 -2.80 14.35 1.57
N ARG A 43 -3.54 13.23 1.43
CA ARG A 43 -3.08 11.89 1.81
C ARG A 43 -1.79 11.51 1.06
N ILE A 44 -1.72 11.79 -0.24
CA ILE A 44 -0.51 11.57 -1.05
C ILE A 44 0.66 12.34 -0.47
N SER A 45 0.49 13.66 -0.25
CA SER A 45 1.56 14.52 0.28
C SER A 45 2.04 14.08 1.67
N GLN A 46 1.10 13.73 2.55
CA GLN A 46 1.42 13.26 3.91
C GLN A 46 2.17 11.92 3.89
N THR A 47 1.75 10.99 3.03
CA THR A 47 2.42 9.71 2.89
C THR A 47 3.85 9.89 2.36
N LEU A 48 4.02 10.70 1.31
CA LEU A 48 5.32 10.94 0.68
C LEU A 48 6.34 11.62 1.61
N ALA A 49 5.91 12.30 2.66
CA ALA A 49 6.82 12.85 3.66
C ALA A 49 7.60 11.75 4.42
N ARG A 50 7.09 10.52 4.44
CA ARG A 50 7.70 9.42 5.20
C ARG A 50 7.87 8.14 4.40
N TYR A 51 6.87 7.75 3.60
CA TYR A 51 6.82 6.48 2.88
C TYR A 51 6.58 6.68 1.39
N PRO A 52 6.93 5.68 0.53
CA PRO A 52 6.61 5.73 -0.88
C PRO A 52 5.10 5.68 -1.13
N PHE A 53 4.64 6.47 -2.08
CA PHE A 53 3.33 6.39 -2.72
C PHE A 53 3.58 6.29 -4.23
N LEU A 54 3.22 5.15 -4.84
CA LEU A 54 3.57 4.81 -6.21
C LEU A 54 2.31 4.67 -7.06
N VAL A 55 2.39 5.07 -8.32
CA VAL A 55 1.35 4.84 -9.34
C VAL A 55 1.91 3.99 -10.47
N ALA A 56 1.06 3.17 -11.06
CA ALA A 56 1.34 2.42 -12.28
C ALA A 56 0.60 3.08 -13.44
N GLU A 57 1.34 3.43 -14.49
CA GLU A 57 0.82 4.01 -15.72
C GLU A 57 0.91 3.03 -16.88
N ARG A 58 -0.11 3.05 -17.73
CA ARG A 58 -0.14 2.34 -19.00
C ARG A 58 -0.77 3.22 -20.07
N ALA A 59 -0.05 3.45 -21.17
CA ALA A 59 -0.49 4.31 -22.28
C ALA A 59 -0.97 5.70 -21.83
N GLY A 60 -0.28 6.29 -20.83
CA GLY A 60 -0.62 7.61 -20.30
C GLY A 60 -1.76 7.62 -19.26
N GLU A 61 -2.35 6.48 -18.95
CA GLU A 61 -3.42 6.35 -17.95
C GLU A 61 -2.90 5.69 -16.67
N ILE A 62 -3.29 6.23 -15.50
CA ILE A 62 -3.01 5.57 -14.20
C ILE A 62 -3.99 4.40 -14.05
N VAL A 63 -3.43 3.20 -13.84
CA VAL A 63 -4.18 1.93 -13.80
C VAL A 63 -4.08 1.23 -12.44
N GLY A 64 -3.38 1.80 -11.48
CA GLY A 64 -3.26 1.29 -10.12
C GLY A 64 -2.27 2.10 -9.31
N TYR A 65 -2.29 1.91 -8.00
CA TYR A 65 -1.37 2.55 -7.08
C TYR A 65 -1.08 1.65 -5.86
N ALA A 66 0.05 1.88 -5.21
CA ALA A 66 0.42 1.25 -3.96
C ALA A 66 1.17 2.24 -3.07
N TYR A 67 1.02 2.10 -1.77
CA TYR A 67 1.71 2.94 -0.81
C TYR A 67 1.98 2.17 0.50
N ALA A 68 2.85 2.73 1.33
CA ALA A 68 3.02 2.29 2.69
C ALA A 68 2.53 3.36 3.67
N GLY A 69 2.07 2.91 4.83
CA GLY A 69 1.63 3.75 5.93
C GLY A 69 2.25 3.32 7.26
N THR A 70 2.19 4.19 8.25
CA THR A 70 2.67 3.91 9.60
C THR A 70 1.87 2.77 10.23
N TYR A 71 2.55 1.69 10.65
CA TYR A 71 1.89 0.59 11.36
C TYR A 71 1.32 1.04 12.72
N LYS A 72 2.12 1.71 13.53
CA LYS A 72 1.74 2.30 14.83
C LYS A 72 2.53 3.60 15.05
N GLY A 73 1.92 4.58 15.71
CA GLY A 73 2.49 5.90 15.93
C GLY A 73 3.54 6.00 17.05
N ARG A 74 4.32 4.96 17.33
CA ARG A 74 5.40 4.95 18.32
C ARG A 74 6.71 4.58 17.66
N SER A 75 7.82 5.25 18.02
CA SER A 75 9.14 5.12 17.38
C SER A 75 9.69 3.70 17.37
N ALA A 76 9.34 2.87 18.36
CA ALA A 76 9.74 1.46 18.36
C ALA A 76 9.20 0.65 17.18
N TYR A 77 8.21 1.16 16.45
CA TYR A 77 7.64 0.57 15.25
C TYR A 77 8.13 1.19 13.94
N ASP A 78 9.14 2.06 13.96
CA ASP A 78 9.62 2.77 12.77
C ASP A 78 10.13 1.84 11.65
N TRP A 79 10.53 0.62 12.00
CA TRP A 79 10.97 -0.41 11.06
C TRP A 79 9.83 -1.32 10.55
N SER A 80 8.58 -0.99 10.87
CA SER A 80 7.40 -1.72 10.41
C SER A 80 6.41 -0.77 9.75
N CYS A 81 5.81 -1.18 8.64
CA CYS A 81 4.79 -0.40 7.96
C CYS A 81 3.66 -1.30 7.43
N GLU A 82 2.50 -0.70 7.22
CA GLU A 82 1.38 -1.33 6.53
C GLU A 82 1.44 -0.98 5.05
N VAL A 83 1.24 -1.97 4.17
CA VAL A 83 1.26 -1.78 2.72
C VAL A 83 -0.14 -1.96 2.13
N THR A 84 -0.42 -1.18 1.09
CA THR A 84 -1.73 -1.14 0.44
C THR A 84 -1.55 -1.09 -1.07
N VAL A 85 -2.42 -1.78 -1.83
CA VAL A 85 -2.48 -1.72 -3.29
C VAL A 85 -3.92 -1.71 -3.77
N TYR A 86 -4.20 -0.84 -4.75
CA TYR A 86 -5.44 -0.80 -5.50
C TYR A 86 -5.16 -0.80 -6.99
N VAL A 87 -5.93 -1.56 -7.75
CA VAL A 87 -5.82 -1.65 -9.21
C VAL A 87 -7.16 -1.29 -9.81
N LYS A 88 -7.16 -0.54 -10.92
CA LYS A 88 -8.38 -0.16 -11.63
C LYS A 88 -9.20 -1.41 -11.95
N GLN A 89 -10.48 -1.41 -11.52
CA GLN A 89 -11.39 -2.54 -11.78
C GLN A 89 -11.67 -2.67 -13.28
N GLY A 90 -11.98 -3.88 -13.74
CA GLY A 90 -12.29 -4.17 -15.14
C GLY A 90 -11.08 -4.15 -16.09
N ILE A 91 -9.88 -3.82 -15.63
CA ILE A 91 -8.69 -3.84 -16.48
C ILE A 91 -8.20 -5.27 -16.72
N GLN A 92 -8.06 -5.65 -18.00
CA GLN A 92 -7.60 -7.00 -18.37
C GLN A 92 -6.08 -7.17 -18.41
N VAL A 93 -5.33 -6.26 -17.78
CA VAL A 93 -3.87 -6.29 -17.76
C VAL A 93 -3.36 -6.95 -16.50
N LYS A 94 -2.63 -8.04 -16.65
CA LYS A 94 -2.02 -8.76 -15.54
C LYS A 94 -0.71 -8.09 -15.09
N GLY A 95 -0.38 -8.24 -13.81
CA GLY A 95 0.93 -7.87 -13.27
C GLY A 95 1.06 -6.42 -12.78
N ILE A 96 -0.01 -5.59 -12.84
CA ILE A 96 0.03 -4.21 -12.33
C ILE A 96 0.39 -4.20 -10.84
N GLY A 97 -0.38 -4.93 -10.02
CA GLY A 97 -0.12 -5.03 -8.58
C GLY A 97 1.28 -5.57 -8.27
N SER A 98 1.73 -6.59 -9.02
CA SER A 98 3.05 -7.17 -8.83
C SER A 98 4.18 -6.17 -9.10
N ARG A 99 4.09 -5.37 -10.15
CA ARG A 99 5.08 -4.33 -10.45
C ARG A 99 5.09 -3.23 -9.39
N LEU A 100 3.90 -2.81 -8.93
CA LEU A 100 3.78 -1.84 -7.84
C LEU A 100 4.43 -2.37 -6.55
N TYR A 101 4.15 -3.62 -6.17
CA TYR A 101 4.69 -4.21 -4.95
C TYR A 101 6.21 -4.43 -5.01
N GLN A 102 6.73 -4.89 -6.14
CA GLN A 102 8.18 -5.03 -6.33
C GLN A 102 8.90 -3.70 -6.11
N GLU A 103 8.39 -2.62 -6.71
CA GLU A 103 8.98 -1.30 -6.55
C GLU A 103 8.76 -0.73 -5.14
N LEU A 104 7.57 -0.94 -4.54
CA LEU A 104 7.27 -0.53 -3.17
C LEU A 104 8.23 -1.19 -2.18
N GLU A 105 8.40 -2.51 -2.25
CA GLU A 105 9.32 -3.26 -1.38
C GLU A 105 10.77 -2.82 -1.58
N ARG A 106 11.19 -2.53 -2.83
CA ARG A 106 12.52 -2.00 -3.13
C ARG A 106 12.76 -0.64 -2.46
N CYS A 107 11.78 0.25 -2.49
CA CYS A 107 11.85 1.55 -1.81
C CYS A 107 11.91 1.38 -0.28
N LEU A 108 11.05 0.52 0.28
CA LEU A 108 10.98 0.28 1.72
C LEU A 108 12.27 -0.38 2.26
N ALA A 109 12.89 -1.27 1.50
CA ALA A 109 14.17 -1.84 1.87
C ALA A 109 15.28 -0.77 1.99
N LYS A 110 15.31 0.23 1.10
CA LYS A 110 16.23 1.38 1.18
C LYS A 110 15.97 2.27 2.40
N GLN A 111 14.72 2.34 2.84
CA GLN A 111 14.32 3.05 4.07
C GLN A 111 14.72 2.31 5.35
N GLN A 112 15.28 1.10 5.26
CA GLN A 112 15.59 0.20 6.37
C GLN A 112 14.33 -0.36 7.07
N VAL A 113 13.20 -0.43 6.36
CA VAL A 113 12.01 -1.13 6.85
C VAL A 113 12.30 -2.63 6.90
N VAL A 114 11.96 -3.26 8.02
CA VAL A 114 12.21 -4.68 8.28
C VAL A 114 10.95 -5.52 8.11
N ASN A 115 9.80 -5.03 8.59
CA ASN A 115 8.56 -5.77 8.55
C ASN A 115 7.48 -5.04 7.75
N LEU A 116 6.80 -5.79 6.90
CA LEU A 116 5.63 -5.33 6.17
C LEU A 116 4.39 -6.04 6.71
N THR A 117 3.31 -5.31 6.88
CA THR A 117 2.00 -5.85 7.24
C THR A 117 0.98 -5.50 6.18
N ALA A 118 0.02 -6.39 5.96
CA ALA A 118 -1.13 -6.14 5.10
C ALA A 118 -2.41 -6.53 5.84
N CYS A 119 -3.40 -5.64 5.80
CA CYS A 119 -4.70 -5.80 6.43
C CYS A 119 -5.72 -6.15 5.34
N ILE A 120 -6.34 -7.33 5.42
CA ILE A 120 -7.21 -7.87 4.36
C ILE A 120 -8.55 -8.26 4.97
N THR A 121 -9.65 -7.71 4.45
CA THR A 121 -10.99 -8.15 4.83
C THR A 121 -11.22 -9.59 4.38
N GLU A 122 -11.78 -10.41 5.27
CA GLU A 122 -12.15 -11.78 4.95
C GLU A 122 -13.04 -11.84 3.70
N GLY A 123 -12.83 -12.88 2.88
CA GLY A 123 -13.51 -13.05 1.59
C GLY A 123 -12.76 -12.42 0.41
N ASN A 124 -11.75 -11.57 0.63
CA ASN A 124 -10.87 -11.07 -0.42
C ASN A 124 -9.73 -12.06 -0.71
N GLN A 125 -10.09 -13.27 -1.15
CA GLN A 125 -9.13 -14.35 -1.42
C GLN A 125 -8.09 -13.96 -2.47
N GLY A 126 -8.46 -13.11 -3.44
CA GLY A 126 -7.53 -12.62 -4.45
C GLY A 126 -6.35 -11.84 -3.83
N SER A 127 -6.64 -11.02 -2.82
CA SER A 127 -5.60 -10.28 -2.08
C SER A 127 -4.76 -11.22 -1.22
N VAL A 128 -5.36 -12.21 -0.54
CA VAL A 128 -4.61 -13.19 0.25
C VAL A 128 -3.60 -13.93 -0.62
N VAL A 129 -4.05 -14.54 -1.71
CA VAL A 129 -3.19 -15.26 -2.66
C VAL A 129 -2.11 -14.36 -3.26
N PHE A 130 -2.45 -13.09 -3.56
CA PHE A 130 -1.49 -12.12 -4.05
C PHE A 130 -0.36 -11.89 -3.04
N HIS A 131 -0.69 -11.63 -1.78
CA HIS A 131 0.30 -11.40 -0.74
C HIS A 131 1.13 -12.66 -0.42
N GLU A 132 0.50 -13.83 -0.38
CA GLU A 132 1.22 -15.11 -0.18
C GLU A 132 2.29 -15.34 -1.26
N LYS A 133 2.00 -15.01 -2.54
CA LYS A 133 2.98 -15.07 -3.64
C LYS A 133 4.15 -14.10 -3.45
N PHE A 134 3.96 -13.02 -2.69
CA PHE A 134 5.02 -12.09 -2.29
C PHE A 134 5.74 -12.51 -1.00
N GLY A 135 5.40 -13.67 -0.42
CA GLY A 135 6.03 -14.22 0.77
C GLY A 135 5.44 -13.72 2.09
N TYR A 136 4.24 -13.12 2.06
CA TYR A 136 3.51 -12.82 3.28
C TYR A 136 2.89 -14.08 3.86
N GLN A 137 2.80 -14.13 5.19
CA GLN A 137 2.15 -15.19 5.94
C GLN A 137 1.05 -14.59 6.83
N GLN A 138 -0.07 -15.27 6.95
CA GLN A 138 -1.10 -14.86 7.89
C GLN A 138 -0.60 -15.03 9.32
N VAL A 139 -0.65 -13.97 10.11
CA VAL A 139 -0.18 -13.93 11.51
C VAL A 139 -1.31 -13.71 12.50
N ALA A 140 -2.45 -13.17 12.05
CA ALA A 140 -3.62 -12.96 12.91
C ALA A 140 -4.92 -12.94 12.09
N CYS A 141 -6.03 -13.18 12.80
CA CYS A 141 -7.38 -12.91 12.36
C CYS A 141 -8.12 -12.20 13.50
N PHE A 142 -8.77 -11.09 13.19
CA PHE A 142 -9.59 -10.35 14.13
C PHE A 142 -11.06 -10.52 13.78
N PRO A 143 -11.81 -11.39 14.48
CA PRO A 143 -13.20 -11.65 14.18
C PRO A 143 -14.08 -10.43 14.41
N LYS A 144 -14.97 -10.15 13.46
CA LYS A 144 -16.02 -9.10 13.56
C LYS A 144 -15.48 -7.72 13.97
N ILE A 145 -14.31 -7.35 13.48
CA ILE A 145 -13.67 -6.08 13.87
C ILE A 145 -14.13 -4.89 13.03
N GLY A 146 -14.65 -5.11 11.82
CA GLY A 146 -15.17 -4.09 10.91
C GLY A 146 -16.64 -4.32 10.59
N TYR A 147 -17.41 -3.23 10.42
CA TYR A 147 -18.82 -3.30 10.03
C TYR A 147 -19.04 -2.53 8.73
N LYS A 148 -19.62 -3.16 7.71
CA LYS A 148 -19.97 -2.50 6.44
C LYS A 148 -21.03 -3.30 5.69
N PHE A 149 -21.89 -2.64 4.94
CA PHE A 149 -22.98 -3.25 4.16
C PHE A 149 -23.86 -4.19 5.00
N GLY A 150 -24.24 -3.75 6.22
CA GLY A 150 -25.17 -4.47 7.07
C GLY A 150 -24.59 -5.70 7.78
N LYS A 151 -23.27 -5.97 7.70
CA LYS A 151 -22.65 -7.10 8.39
C LYS A 151 -21.30 -6.80 9.00
N TRP A 152 -20.92 -7.60 9.98
CA TRP A 152 -19.59 -7.63 10.56
C TRP A 152 -18.65 -8.43 9.68
N HIS A 153 -17.41 -7.97 9.57
CA HIS A 153 -16.36 -8.60 8.78
C HIS A 153 -15.16 -8.93 9.66
N ASP A 154 -14.60 -10.08 9.44
CA ASP A 154 -13.31 -10.45 9.99
C ASP A 154 -12.20 -9.80 9.17
N VAL A 155 -11.05 -9.56 9.81
CA VAL A 155 -9.88 -8.97 9.17
C VAL A 155 -8.66 -9.86 9.42
N LEU A 156 -8.04 -10.26 8.33
CA LEU A 156 -6.80 -11.01 8.32
C LEU A 156 -5.61 -10.04 8.33
N TRP A 157 -4.61 -10.34 9.15
CA TRP A 157 -3.33 -9.66 9.12
C TRP A 157 -2.28 -10.61 8.58
N LEU A 158 -1.63 -10.18 7.50
CA LEU A 158 -0.51 -10.87 6.90
C LEU A 158 0.76 -10.08 7.14
N GLN A 159 1.88 -10.77 7.35
CA GLN A 159 3.19 -10.17 7.61
C GLN A 159 4.26 -10.79 6.72
N LYS A 160 5.22 -9.96 6.32
CA LYS A 160 6.45 -10.37 5.64
C LYS A 160 7.65 -9.71 6.30
N ALA A 161 8.69 -10.50 6.61
CA ALA A 161 10.01 -9.95 6.91
C ALA A 161 10.67 -9.55 5.58
N LEU A 162 10.83 -8.23 5.35
CA LEU A 162 11.45 -7.70 4.14
C LEU A 162 12.97 -7.82 4.19
N GLN A 163 13.55 -7.66 5.37
CA GLN A 163 14.97 -7.73 5.63
C GLN A 163 15.24 -8.46 6.96
N ILE A 164 16.43 -9.00 7.11
CA ILE A 164 16.89 -9.55 8.39
C ILE A 164 17.18 -8.37 9.34
N PRO A 165 16.57 -8.32 10.54
CA PRO A 165 16.83 -7.26 11.49
C PRO A 165 18.28 -7.31 11.99
N THR A 166 18.93 -6.16 12.07
CA THR A 166 20.25 -6.00 12.70
C THR A 166 20.09 -5.60 14.17
N ASN A 167 21.11 -5.84 14.99
CA ASN A 167 21.13 -5.40 16.38
C ASN A 167 22.42 -4.59 16.65
N PRO A 168 22.33 -3.27 16.87
CA PRO A 168 21.12 -2.43 16.81
C PRO A 168 20.55 -2.31 15.41
N PRO A 169 19.26 -1.94 15.24
CA PRO A 169 18.66 -1.72 13.94
C PRO A 169 19.30 -0.51 13.26
N LYS A 170 19.45 -0.58 11.93
CA LYS A 170 19.88 0.57 11.14
C LYS A 170 18.82 1.67 11.22
N ALA A 171 19.24 2.94 11.23
CA ALA A 171 18.33 4.07 11.31
C ALA A 171 17.31 4.07 10.16
N PHE A 172 16.03 4.26 10.49
CA PHE A 172 14.99 4.47 9.49
C PHE A 172 15.28 5.74 8.67
N ARG A 173 15.06 5.67 7.36
CA ARG A 173 15.31 6.74 6.40
C ARG A 173 14.00 7.13 5.71
N PRO A 174 13.48 8.36 5.90
CA PRO A 174 12.30 8.83 5.19
C PRO A 174 12.44 8.72 3.67
N TYR A 175 11.33 8.48 2.95
CA TYR A 175 11.32 8.21 1.52
C TYR A 175 12.01 9.28 0.65
N PRO A 176 11.81 10.59 0.86
CA PRO A 176 12.50 11.59 0.03
C PRO A 176 14.02 11.49 0.11
N ALA A 177 14.58 11.28 1.31
CA ALA A 177 16.02 11.13 1.49
C ALA A 177 16.57 9.84 0.89
N SER A 178 15.86 8.72 1.07
CA SER A 178 16.26 7.40 0.54
C SER A 178 16.16 7.30 -0.99
N TYR A 179 15.25 8.07 -1.60
CA TYR A 179 15.04 8.06 -3.05
C TYR A 179 16.12 8.87 -3.79
N HIS A 180 16.48 10.04 -3.28
CA HIS A 180 17.45 10.93 -3.93
C HIS A 180 18.88 10.39 -3.97
N GLU A 181 19.27 9.50 -3.07
CA GLU A 181 20.58 8.82 -3.13
C GLU A 181 20.69 7.82 -4.31
N SER A 182 19.56 7.32 -4.80
CA SER A 182 19.52 6.33 -5.89
C SER A 182 19.73 6.94 -7.29
N VAL A 183 19.59 8.25 -7.43
CA VAL A 183 19.71 9.00 -8.70
C VAL A 183 21.16 9.48 -8.92
N LYS A 184 22.02 9.35 -7.91
CA LYS A 184 23.41 9.82 -7.96
C LYS A 184 24.45 8.75 -8.31
N MET A 185 24.02 7.55 -8.71
CA MET A 185 24.91 6.49 -9.17
C MET A 185 24.78 6.26 -10.67
#